data_e6f1842cb81ce5af9ab9207a659b651b
#
_entry.id   e6f1842cb81ce5af9ab9207a659b651b
#
_cell.length_a   1.000
_cell.length_b   1.000
_cell.length_c   1.000
_cell.angle_alpha   90.00
_cell.angle_beta   90.00
_cell.angle_gamma   90.00
#
_symmetry.space_group_name_H-M   'P 1'
#
loop_
_entity.id
_entity.type
_entity.pdbx_description
1 polymer ?
#
loop_
_entity_poly.entity_id
_entity_poly.type
_entity_poly.pdbx_seq_one_letter_code
_entity_poly.pdbx_strand_id
1 'polypeptide(L)'
;MSDLVNLFVAESGMAHDDVMRIIRSAPQRYKVFSIPKRSGGTREIAQPARELKVLQRVLVDSVLCNLPVHTAATAYRKGRSILDNAMPHRGGTPILKLDFENFFPSIVEEDWINYCNNHGIFDAHDRLMSAKILFRRAKGEKILKLSIGAPSSPIVSNILMFDFDTLVTAAANKRRLKYTRYADDMTFSGQRAGMLKDMVKEVAGAARTVSYPRLTLNRSKTTFVTTATRRIVTGVVLSNNGEVGIGHQRKRIISAKVHYSTQGKLDIEQLRI
;
A
#
# COMPACT_ATOMS: atom_id res chain seq x y z
N MET A 1 10.97 -27.93 16.51
CA MET A 1 11.71 -26.66 16.20
C MET A 1 10.77 -25.82 15.31
N SER A 2 10.82 -24.51 15.43
CA SER A 2 10.00 -23.61 14.62
C SER A 2 10.45 -23.62 13.15
N ASP A 3 9.53 -23.92 12.23
CA ASP A 3 9.84 -23.90 10.79
C ASP A 3 10.23 -22.51 10.31
N LEU A 4 9.64 -21.49 10.89
CA LEU A 4 9.94 -20.09 10.58
C LEU A 4 11.36 -19.69 11.01
N VAL A 5 11.83 -20.14 12.18
CA VAL A 5 13.20 -19.85 12.64
C VAL A 5 14.22 -20.60 11.77
N ASN A 6 13.95 -21.86 11.41
CA ASN A 6 14.80 -22.62 10.50
C ASN A 6 14.90 -21.94 9.12
N LEU A 7 13.79 -21.43 8.59
CA LEU A 7 13.77 -20.63 7.36
C LEU A 7 14.67 -19.39 7.48
N PHE A 8 14.55 -18.63 8.57
CA PHE A 8 15.38 -17.44 8.76
C PHE A 8 16.87 -17.77 8.85
N VAL A 9 17.25 -18.83 9.58
CA VAL A 9 18.65 -19.28 9.67
C VAL A 9 19.19 -19.66 8.29
N ALA A 10 18.44 -20.45 7.54
CA ALA A 10 18.83 -20.92 6.21
C ALA A 10 19.00 -19.77 5.20
N GLU A 11 18.02 -18.86 5.13
CA GLU A 11 17.99 -17.81 4.11
C GLU A 11 18.85 -16.58 4.47
N SER A 12 19.05 -16.30 5.77
CA SER A 12 19.84 -15.15 6.19
C SER A 12 21.30 -15.46 6.47
N GLY A 13 21.65 -16.73 6.71
CA GLY A 13 22.97 -17.15 7.16
C GLY A 13 23.32 -16.73 8.59
N MET A 14 22.35 -16.23 9.37
CA MET A 14 22.54 -15.83 10.78
C MET A 14 22.50 -17.05 11.68
N ALA A 15 23.25 -17.00 12.80
CA ALA A 15 23.15 -18.05 13.84
C ALA A 15 21.73 -18.05 14.46
N HIS A 16 21.26 -19.23 14.87
CA HIS A 16 19.95 -19.43 15.50
C HIS A 16 19.72 -18.46 16.67
N ASP A 17 20.67 -18.28 17.56
CA ASP A 17 20.54 -17.40 18.73
C ASP A 17 20.43 -15.93 18.35
N ASP A 18 21.08 -15.49 17.26
CA ASP A 18 20.95 -14.14 16.72
C ASP A 18 19.57 -13.92 16.15
N VAL A 19 19.04 -14.86 15.39
CA VAL A 19 17.68 -14.82 14.86
C VAL A 19 16.67 -14.69 16.01
N MET A 20 16.79 -15.53 17.04
CA MET A 20 15.91 -15.50 18.21
C MET A 20 16.00 -14.18 18.99
N ARG A 21 17.22 -13.63 19.14
CA ARG A 21 17.45 -12.33 19.78
C ARG A 21 16.79 -11.19 18.99
N ILE A 22 16.89 -11.23 17.65
CA ILE A 22 16.23 -10.25 16.77
C ILE A 22 14.71 -10.35 16.91
N ILE A 23 14.13 -11.54 16.84
CA ILE A 23 12.69 -11.76 16.95
C ILE A 23 12.13 -11.24 18.27
N ARG A 24 12.81 -11.54 19.39
CA ARG A 24 12.36 -11.09 20.74
C ARG A 24 12.25 -9.58 20.85
N SER A 25 13.14 -8.83 20.21
CA SER A 25 13.23 -7.37 20.26
C SER A 25 12.73 -6.67 18.97
N ALA A 26 12.24 -7.44 17.99
CA ALA A 26 11.84 -6.94 16.66
C ALA A 26 10.88 -5.74 16.71
N PRO A 27 9.82 -5.72 17.56
CA PRO A 27 8.87 -4.60 17.57
C PRO A 27 9.49 -3.26 17.97
N GLN A 28 10.63 -3.23 18.65
CA GLN A 28 11.32 -2.01 19.10
C GLN A 28 12.51 -1.63 18.19
N ARG A 29 12.90 -2.47 17.23
CA ARG A 29 14.09 -2.27 16.39
C ARG A 29 13.83 -1.35 15.20
N TYR A 30 13.39 -0.12 15.47
CA TYR A 30 13.08 0.86 14.43
C TYR A 30 13.73 2.23 14.71
N LYS A 31 14.31 2.83 13.67
CA LYS A 31 14.67 4.25 13.65
C LYS A 31 13.47 5.07 13.21
N VAL A 32 13.04 5.99 14.04
CA VAL A 32 11.86 6.83 13.78
C VAL A 32 12.29 8.25 13.45
N PHE A 33 11.71 8.80 12.39
CA PHE A 33 11.90 10.19 11.99
C PHE A 33 10.66 10.69 11.23
N SER A 34 10.52 12.01 11.15
CA SER A 34 9.40 12.64 10.43
C SER A 34 9.85 13.25 9.12
N ILE A 35 9.01 13.14 8.09
CA ILE A 35 9.19 13.83 6.82
C ILE A 35 7.99 14.74 6.53
N PRO A 36 8.18 15.89 5.85
CA PRO A 36 7.07 16.77 5.48
C PRO A 36 6.15 16.08 4.46
N LYS A 37 4.83 16.25 4.62
CA LYS A 37 3.83 15.85 3.61
C LYS A 37 3.66 16.95 2.56
N ARG A 38 3.39 16.58 1.31
CA ARG A 38 3.08 17.56 0.24
C ARG A 38 1.83 18.41 0.52
N SER A 39 0.89 17.86 1.29
CA SER A 39 -0.35 18.53 1.70
C SER A 39 -0.25 19.31 3.00
N GLY A 40 0.96 19.51 3.53
CA GLY A 40 1.21 20.11 4.84
C GLY A 40 1.22 19.08 5.97
N GLY A 41 1.86 19.45 7.12
CA GLY A 41 2.09 18.57 8.25
C GLY A 41 3.23 17.58 8.02
N THR A 42 3.36 16.60 8.91
CA THR A 42 4.44 15.61 8.91
C THR A 42 3.90 14.18 8.79
N ARG A 43 4.76 13.29 8.30
CA ARG A 43 4.53 11.83 8.26
C ARG A 43 5.64 11.16 9.04
N GLU A 44 5.27 10.38 10.04
CA GLU A 44 6.23 9.53 10.76
C GLU A 44 6.66 8.38 9.86
N ILE A 45 7.96 8.20 9.73
CA ILE A 45 8.59 7.05 9.09
C ILE A 45 9.27 6.24 10.19
N ALA A 46 9.04 4.94 10.20
CA ALA A 46 9.71 4.03 11.10
C ALA A 46 10.42 2.95 10.28
N GLN A 47 11.72 3.12 10.18
CA GLN A 47 12.57 2.24 9.40
C GLN A 47 13.15 1.14 10.29
N PRO A 48 12.91 -0.16 10.00
CA PRO A 48 13.48 -1.26 10.78
C PRO A 48 15.00 -1.28 10.70
N ALA A 49 15.65 -1.74 11.76
CA ALA A 49 17.09 -1.98 11.80
C ALA A 49 17.53 -2.95 10.69
N ARG A 50 18.81 -2.92 10.33
CA ARG A 50 19.35 -3.66 9.17
C ARG A 50 19.06 -5.15 9.25
N GLU A 51 19.32 -5.76 10.38
CA GLU A 51 19.10 -7.18 10.62
C GLU A 51 17.61 -7.56 10.62
N LEU A 52 16.73 -6.72 11.17
CA LEU A 52 15.29 -6.93 11.09
C LEU A 52 14.77 -6.84 9.65
N LYS A 53 15.32 -5.92 8.83
CA LYS A 53 15.00 -5.85 7.41
C LYS A 53 15.33 -7.13 6.66
N VAL A 54 16.43 -7.81 7.03
CA VAL A 54 16.78 -9.10 6.41
C VAL A 54 15.68 -10.12 6.70
N LEU A 55 15.28 -10.30 7.96
CA LEU A 55 14.20 -11.23 8.31
C LEU A 55 12.86 -10.87 7.66
N GLN A 56 12.53 -9.57 7.60
CA GLN A 56 11.32 -9.12 6.89
C GLN A 56 11.36 -9.45 5.40
N ARG A 57 12.51 -9.32 4.74
CA ARG A 57 12.66 -9.68 3.32
C ARG A 57 12.58 -11.19 3.11
N VAL A 58 13.22 -11.98 3.93
CA VAL A 58 13.08 -13.44 3.89
C VAL A 58 11.60 -13.82 3.98
N LEU A 59 10.87 -13.22 4.93
CA LEU A 59 9.44 -13.49 5.07
C LEU A 59 8.63 -13.06 3.84
N VAL A 60 8.97 -11.92 3.25
CA VAL A 60 8.34 -11.43 2.00
C VAL A 60 8.60 -12.39 0.85
N ASP A 61 9.85 -12.79 0.65
CA ASP A 61 10.29 -13.53 -0.53
C ASP A 61 9.93 -15.03 -0.46
N SER A 62 9.89 -15.62 0.74
CA SER A 62 9.64 -17.05 0.91
C SER A 62 8.19 -17.40 1.26
N VAL A 63 7.47 -16.51 1.94
CA VAL A 63 6.12 -16.81 2.44
C VAL A 63 5.08 -15.85 1.88
N LEU A 64 5.23 -14.52 2.12
CA LEU A 64 4.18 -13.55 1.82
C LEU A 64 3.92 -13.40 0.31
N CYS A 65 4.94 -13.57 -0.53
CA CYS A 65 4.80 -13.51 -2.00
C CYS A 65 3.85 -14.58 -2.56
N ASN A 66 3.63 -15.69 -1.83
CA ASN A 66 2.76 -16.79 -2.23
C ASN A 66 1.31 -16.60 -1.74
N LEU A 67 1.05 -15.59 -0.89
CA LEU A 67 -0.29 -15.33 -0.38
C LEU A 67 -1.11 -14.48 -1.36
N PRO A 68 -2.44 -14.68 -1.39
CA PRO A 68 -3.30 -14.02 -2.36
C PRO A 68 -3.35 -12.51 -2.15
N VAL A 69 -3.24 -11.78 -3.26
CA VAL A 69 -3.46 -10.33 -3.33
C VAL A 69 -4.53 -10.07 -4.39
N HIS A 70 -5.57 -9.31 -4.03
CA HIS A 70 -6.70 -9.05 -4.91
C HIS A 70 -6.26 -8.26 -6.16
N THR A 71 -6.89 -8.54 -7.31
CA THR A 71 -6.52 -7.93 -8.60
C THR A 71 -6.73 -6.42 -8.66
N ALA A 72 -7.65 -5.87 -7.88
CA ALA A 72 -7.88 -4.43 -7.76
C ALA A 72 -6.70 -3.69 -7.08
N ALA A 73 -5.90 -4.37 -6.24
CA ALA A 73 -4.70 -3.81 -5.64
C ALA A 73 -3.58 -3.73 -6.67
N THR A 74 -3.15 -2.52 -7.02
CA THR A 74 -2.15 -2.26 -8.06
C THR A 74 -0.81 -1.80 -7.48
N ALA A 75 -0.79 -1.21 -6.27
CA ALA A 75 0.44 -0.81 -5.60
C ALA A 75 1.24 -2.01 -5.07
N TYR A 76 2.55 -1.85 -5.01
CA TYR A 76 3.47 -2.79 -4.37
C TYR A 76 3.47 -4.21 -4.97
N ARG A 77 3.13 -4.32 -6.23
CA ARG A 77 3.13 -5.59 -6.98
C ARG A 77 4.20 -5.58 -8.04
N LYS A 78 4.96 -6.67 -8.12
CA LYS A 78 5.96 -6.88 -9.20
C LYS A 78 5.28 -6.80 -10.57
N GLY A 79 5.85 -6.06 -11.50
CA GLY A 79 5.31 -5.88 -12.85
C GLY A 79 4.09 -4.95 -12.95
N ARG A 80 3.66 -4.28 -11.84
CA ARG A 80 2.61 -3.26 -11.85
C ARG A 80 3.19 -1.87 -11.63
N SER A 81 2.54 -0.88 -12.22
CA SER A 81 2.93 0.52 -12.18
C SER A 81 1.75 1.44 -11.86
N ILE A 82 2.02 2.72 -11.68
CA ILE A 82 0.97 3.73 -11.56
C ILE A 82 0.07 3.82 -12.80
N LEU A 83 0.60 3.39 -13.94
CA LEU A 83 -0.16 3.34 -15.20
C LEU A 83 -1.23 2.26 -15.13
N ASP A 84 -0.91 1.08 -14.58
CA ASP A 84 -1.88 -0.02 -14.40
C ASP A 84 -3.06 0.39 -13.49
N ASN A 85 -2.79 1.28 -12.52
CA ASN A 85 -3.84 1.86 -11.68
C ASN A 85 -4.71 2.87 -12.43
N ALA A 86 -4.13 3.65 -13.34
CA ALA A 86 -4.81 4.73 -14.05
C ALA A 86 -5.57 4.24 -15.30
N MET A 87 -5.06 3.26 -16.02
CA MET A 87 -5.59 2.77 -17.30
C MET A 87 -7.08 2.35 -17.26
N PRO A 88 -7.59 1.64 -16.24
CA PRO A 88 -9.01 1.30 -16.17
C PRO A 88 -9.95 2.51 -16.14
N HIS A 89 -9.45 3.68 -15.72
CA HIS A 89 -10.21 4.91 -15.53
C HIS A 89 -10.09 5.92 -16.69
N ARG A 90 -9.46 5.54 -17.82
CA ARG A 90 -9.15 6.44 -18.95
C ARG A 90 -10.35 6.90 -19.76
N GLY A 91 -11.50 6.26 -19.64
CA GLY A 91 -12.66 6.38 -20.55
C GLY A 91 -13.45 7.69 -20.54
N GLY A 92 -12.88 8.85 -20.17
CA GLY A 92 -13.58 10.14 -20.22
C GLY A 92 -14.73 10.29 -19.20
N THR A 93 -14.79 9.46 -18.17
CA THR A 93 -15.87 9.39 -17.19
C THR A 93 -15.54 10.11 -15.89
N PRO A 94 -16.55 10.50 -15.10
CA PRO A 94 -16.33 10.99 -13.73
C PRO A 94 -15.55 9.99 -12.88
N ILE A 95 -14.79 10.51 -11.92
CA ILE A 95 -13.96 9.73 -11.00
C ILE A 95 -14.31 10.09 -9.56
N LEU A 96 -14.51 9.09 -8.72
CA LEU A 96 -14.53 9.22 -7.27
C LEU A 96 -13.21 8.66 -6.72
N LYS A 97 -12.58 9.41 -5.82
CA LYS A 97 -11.43 8.97 -5.06
C LYS A 97 -11.78 8.93 -3.59
N LEU A 98 -11.37 7.86 -2.94
CA LEU A 98 -11.49 7.65 -1.50
C LEU A 98 -10.12 7.28 -0.95
N ASP A 99 -9.90 7.60 0.32
CA ASP A 99 -8.63 7.36 1.03
C ASP A 99 -8.94 6.85 2.42
N PHE A 100 -8.03 6.09 3.03
CA PHE A 100 -8.15 5.68 4.43
C PHE A 100 -7.35 6.61 5.35
N GLU A 101 -7.85 6.78 6.58
CA GLU A 101 -7.10 7.46 7.63
C GLU A 101 -5.98 6.56 8.15
N ASN A 102 -4.76 7.10 8.23
CA ASN A 102 -3.62 6.41 8.84
C ASN A 102 -3.46 4.94 8.42
N PHE A 103 -3.61 4.64 7.13
CA PHE A 103 -3.75 3.28 6.57
C PHE A 103 -2.82 2.24 7.22
N PHE A 104 -1.48 2.38 7.08
CA PHE A 104 -0.56 1.41 7.68
C PHE A 104 -0.66 1.34 9.21
N PRO A 105 -0.64 2.47 9.96
CA PRO A 105 -0.78 2.41 11.42
C PRO A 105 -2.14 1.90 11.91
N SER A 106 -3.17 1.87 11.08
CA SER A 106 -4.47 1.30 11.43
C SER A 106 -4.53 -0.22 11.32
N ILE A 107 -3.56 -0.83 10.63
CA ILE A 107 -3.43 -2.29 10.52
C ILE A 107 -2.59 -2.78 11.69
N VAL A 108 -3.17 -3.64 12.52
CA VAL A 108 -2.59 -4.10 13.79
C VAL A 108 -2.18 -5.57 13.73
N GLU A 109 -1.36 -6.00 14.68
CA GLU A 109 -0.87 -7.38 14.76
C GLU A 109 -2.00 -8.41 14.83
N GLU A 110 -3.11 -8.06 15.49
CA GLU A 110 -4.28 -8.93 15.63
C GLU A 110 -4.93 -9.24 14.27
N ASP A 111 -4.92 -8.28 13.33
CA ASP A 111 -5.42 -8.49 11.96
C ASP A 111 -4.64 -9.60 11.26
N TRP A 112 -3.31 -9.60 11.43
CA TRP A 112 -2.42 -10.63 10.88
C TRP A 112 -2.61 -11.98 11.57
N ILE A 113 -2.70 -11.99 12.89
CA ILE A 113 -2.94 -13.22 13.67
C ILE A 113 -4.26 -13.86 13.26
N ASN A 114 -5.32 -13.07 13.10
CA ASN A 114 -6.63 -13.55 12.66
C ASN A 114 -6.58 -14.07 11.22
N TYR A 115 -5.89 -13.37 10.32
CA TYR A 115 -5.66 -13.84 8.96
C TYR A 115 -4.96 -15.20 8.96
N CYS A 116 -3.85 -15.34 9.68
CA CYS A 116 -3.11 -16.60 9.75
C CYS A 116 -3.95 -17.75 10.35
N ASN A 117 -4.77 -17.45 11.36
CA ASN A 117 -5.70 -18.45 11.93
C ASN A 117 -6.69 -18.95 10.90
N ASN A 118 -7.31 -18.04 10.15
CA ASN A 118 -8.35 -18.37 9.20
C ASN A 118 -7.83 -19.13 7.97
N HIS A 119 -6.55 -18.96 7.64
CA HIS A 119 -5.92 -19.52 6.45
C HIS A 119 -4.87 -20.60 6.74
N GLY A 120 -4.63 -20.95 8.00
CA GLY A 120 -3.68 -22.01 8.39
C GLY A 120 -2.23 -21.72 7.96
N ILE A 121 -1.81 -20.45 7.98
CA ILE A 121 -0.50 -20.03 7.42
C ILE A 121 0.66 -20.49 8.28
N PHE A 122 0.53 -20.45 9.60
CA PHE A 122 1.57 -20.82 10.56
C PHE A 122 0.96 -21.58 11.74
N ASP A 123 1.79 -22.35 12.45
CA ASP A 123 1.42 -22.82 13.78
C ASP A 123 1.30 -21.63 14.78
N ALA A 124 0.83 -21.90 15.99
CA ALA A 124 0.57 -20.88 16.98
C ALA A 124 1.84 -20.09 17.37
N HIS A 125 2.99 -20.74 17.40
CA HIS A 125 4.26 -20.16 17.79
C HIS A 125 4.83 -19.27 16.67
N ASP A 126 4.90 -19.79 15.45
CA ASP A 126 5.43 -19.10 14.26
C ASP A 126 4.56 -17.91 13.88
N ARG A 127 3.24 -18.00 14.07
CA ARG A 127 2.30 -16.91 13.89
C ARG A 127 2.61 -15.71 14.79
N LEU A 128 2.87 -15.95 16.08
CA LEU A 128 3.24 -14.90 17.01
C LEU A 128 4.63 -14.31 16.72
N MET A 129 5.58 -15.15 16.26
CA MET A 129 6.89 -14.67 15.86
C MET A 129 6.82 -13.83 14.58
N SER A 130 6.06 -14.26 13.58
CA SER A 130 5.85 -13.48 12.35
C SER A 130 5.22 -12.12 12.65
N ALA A 131 4.24 -12.05 13.55
CA ALA A 131 3.64 -10.79 13.98
C ALA A 131 4.68 -9.85 14.62
N LYS A 132 5.56 -10.35 15.50
CA LYS A 132 6.62 -9.52 16.08
C LYS A 132 7.59 -8.97 15.03
N ILE A 133 7.88 -9.71 13.97
CA ILE A 133 8.78 -9.28 12.88
C ILE A 133 8.11 -8.24 11.99
N LEU A 134 6.82 -8.41 11.69
CA LEU A 134 6.08 -7.59 10.74
C LEU A 134 5.60 -6.26 11.32
N PHE A 135 5.32 -6.22 12.63
CA PHE A 135 4.67 -5.09 13.27
C PHE A 135 5.57 -4.40 14.29
N ARG A 136 5.47 -3.08 14.34
CA ARG A 136 6.25 -2.22 15.23
C ARG A 136 5.45 -1.84 16.47
N ARG A 137 6.14 -1.72 17.61
CA ARG A 137 5.61 -1.06 18.81
C ARG A 137 6.04 0.40 18.85
N ALA A 138 5.10 1.33 18.78
CA ALA A 138 5.40 2.74 19.00
C ALA A 138 5.64 3.01 20.50
N LYS A 139 6.41 4.06 20.81
CA LYS A 139 6.73 4.43 22.18
C LYS A 139 5.44 4.74 22.97
N GLY A 140 5.25 4.07 24.10
CA GLY A 140 4.05 4.24 24.95
C GLY A 140 2.83 3.43 24.50
N GLU A 141 2.87 2.73 23.37
CA GLU A 141 1.77 1.90 22.88
C GLU A 141 1.95 0.42 23.26
N LYS A 142 0.84 -0.26 23.50
CA LYS A 142 0.81 -1.70 23.76
C LYS A 142 0.61 -2.50 22.47
N ILE A 143 -0.18 -1.97 21.54
CA ILE A 143 -0.58 -2.62 20.28
C ILE A 143 0.53 -2.45 19.25
N LEU A 144 0.86 -3.53 18.55
CA LEU A 144 1.80 -3.49 17.44
C LEU A 144 1.06 -3.10 16.15
N LYS A 145 1.67 -2.24 15.33
CA LYS A 145 1.07 -1.68 14.11
C LYS A 145 2.02 -1.80 12.93
N LEU A 146 1.49 -1.86 11.72
CA LEU A 146 2.32 -1.73 10.52
C LEU A 146 3.00 -0.36 10.49
N SER A 147 4.23 -0.32 10.02
CA SER A 147 5.01 0.91 9.92
C SER A 147 5.15 1.40 8.48
N ILE A 148 5.18 2.71 8.31
CA ILE A 148 5.62 3.33 7.06
C ILE A 148 7.16 3.28 7.06
N GLY A 149 7.74 2.46 6.16
CA GLY A 149 9.19 2.31 6.02
C GLY A 149 9.72 0.88 6.20
N ALA A 150 8.89 -0.07 6.64
CA ALA A 150 9.24 -1.49 6.62
C ALA A 150 9.02 -2.10 5.22
N PRO A 151 9.92 -2.96 4.73
CA PRO A 151 9.78 -3.59 3.42
C PRO A 151 8.60 -4.57 3.34
N SER A 152 8.14 -5.10 4.48
CA SER A 152 7.02 -6.04 4.56
C SER A 152 5.65 -5.38 4.62
N SER A 153 5.53 -4.14 5.14
CA SER A 153 4.24 -3.46 5.32
C SER A 153 3.40 -3.38 4.04
N PRO A 154 3.98 -3.10 2.86
CA PRO A 154 3.22 -3.03 1.61
C PRO A 154 2.51 -4.33 1.25
N ILE A 155 3.20 -5.45 1.28
CA ILE A 155 2.61 -6.74 0.91
C ILE A 155 1.61 -7.24 1.96
N VAL A 156 1.93 -7.09 3.25
CA VAL A 156 1.01 -7.46 4.35
C VAL A 156 -0.30 -6.69 4.23
N SER A 157 -0.23 -5.37 3.97
CA SER A 157 -1.46 -4.58 3.79
C SER A 157 -2.29 -5.07 2.59
N ASN A 158 -1.68 -5.45 1.48
CA ASN A 158 -2.39 -5.96 0.32
C ASN A 158 -3.05 -7.32 0.58
N ILE A 159 -2.37 -8.20 1.31
CA ILE A 159 -2.90 -9.51 1.71
C ILE A 159 -4.14 -9.34 2.60
N LEU A 160 -4.03 -8.53 3.65
CA LEU A 160 -5.12 -8.29 4.61
C LEU A 160 -6.33 -7.57 4.00
N MET A 161 -6.13 -6.81 2.92
CA MET A 161 -7.20 -6.12 2.19
C MET A 161 -7.94 -6.99 1.18
N PHE A 162 -7.62 -8.29 1.05
CA PHE A 162 -8.21 -9.14 0.02
C PHE A 162 -9.73 -9.20 0.09
N ASP A 163 -10.29 -9.48 1.26
CA ASP A 163 -11.74 -9.60 1.46
C ASP A 163 -12.45 -8.26 1.27
N PHE A 164 -11.84 -7.18 1.76
CA PHE A 164 -12.35 -5.83 1.52
C PHE A 164 -12.41 -5.51 0.01
N ASP A 165 -11.33 -5.76 -0.72
CA ASP A 165 -11.28 -5.53 -2.17
C ASP A 165 -12.30 -6.40 -2.92
N THR A 166 -12.54 -7.62 -2.45
CA THR A 166 -13.55 -8.52 -3.00
C THR A 166 -14.96 -7.93 -2.88
N LEU A 167 -15.34 -7.47 -1.67
CA LEU A 167 -16.64 -6.85 -1.42
C LEU A 167 -16.81 -5.57 -2.25
N VAL A 168 -15.80 -4.71 -2.27
CA VAL A 168 -15.84 -3.44 -3.00
C VAL A 168 -15.90 -3.66 -4.51
N THR A 169 -15.15 -4.66 -5.03
CA THR A 169 -15.19 -5.03 -6.46
C THR A 169 -16.57 -5.54 -6.85
N ALA A 170 -17.20 -6.38 -6.03
CA ALA A 170 -18.57 -6.86 -6.27
C ALA A 170 -19.58 -5.70 -6.31
N ALA A 171 -19.49 -4.77 -5.36
CA ALA A 171 -20.35 -3.58 -5.32
C ALA A 171 -20.14 -2.65 -6.52
N ALA A 172 -18.91 -2.46 -6.97
CA ALA A 172 -18.56 -1.68 -8.14
C ALA A 172 -19.07 -2.34 -9.43
N ASN A 173 -18.87 -3.65 -9.59
CA ASN A 173 -19.32 -4.41 -10.76
C ASN A 173 -20.85 -4.39 -10.90
N LYS A 174 -21.60 -4.54 -9.81
CA LYS A 174 -23.07 -4.40 -9.78
C LYS A 174 -23.55 -3.07 -10.34
N ARG A 175 -22.73 -2.02 -10.21
CA ARG A 175 -23.02 -0.66 -10.72
C ARG A 175 -22.31 -0.34 -12.04
N ARG A 176 -21.64 -1.33 -12.65
CA ARG A 176 -20.85 -1.15 -13.89
C ARG A 176 -19.76 -0.07 -13.73
N LEU A 177 -19.18 0.04 -12.53
CA LEU A 177 -18.07 0.94 -12.23
C LEU A 177 -16.73 0.18 -12.31
N LYS A 178 -15.68 0.89 -12.69
CA LYS A 178 -14.30 0.42 -12.56
C LYS A 178 -13.80 0.75 -11.16
N TYR A 179 -13.06 -0.17 -10.57
CA TYR A 179 -12.44 -0.01 -9.27
C TYR A 179 -10.98 -0.43 -9.33
N THR A 180 -10.09 0.39 -8.76
CA THR A 180 -8.71 0.04 -8.45
C THR A 180 -8.31 0.62 -7.11
N ARG A 181 -7.33 -0.02 -6.45
CA ARG A 181 -6.72 0.48 -5.21
C ARG A 181 -5.20 0.57 -5.36
N TYR A 182 -4.65 1.73 -5.01
CA TYR A 182 -3.21 1.96 -4.92
C TYR A 182 -2.85 2.31 -3.47
N ALA A 183 -2.42 1.32 -2.69
CA ALA A 183 -2.23 1.41 -1.23
C ALA A 183 -3.53 1.79 -0.52
N ASP A 184 -3.60 2.99 0.06
CA ASP A 184 -4.75 3.61 0.72
C ASP A 184 -5.69 4.32 -0.26
N ASP A 185 -5.21 4.70 -1.45
CA ASP A 185 -5.98 5.42 -2.47
C ASP A 185 -6.89 4.47 -3.26
N MET A 186 -8.20 4.62 -3.14
CA MET A 186 -9.21 3.93 -3.93
C MET A 186 -9.72 4.84 -5.06
N THR A 187 -9.79 4.32 -6.27
CA THR A 187 -10.30 5.05 -7.44
C THR A 187 -11.47 4.29 -8.06
N PHE A 188 -12.57 5.00 -8.27
CA PHE A 188 -13.75 4.50 -8.97
C PHE A 188 -14.05 5.39 -10.17
N SER A 189 -14.50 4.80 -11.29
CA SER A 189 -14.96 5.54 -12.44
C SER A 189 -16.13 4.86 -13.14
N GLY A 190 -16.99 5.65 -13.77
CA GLY A 190 -18.15 5.15 -14.50
C GLY A 190 -18.96 6.28 -15.12
N GLN A 191 -19.86 5.93 -16.05
CA GLN A 191 -20.59 6.91 -16.88
C GLN A 191 -21.56 7.78 -16.06
N ARG A 192 -22.16 7.25 -15.00
CA ARG A 192 -23.19 7.93 -14.21
C ARG A 192 -22.64 8.42 -12.87
N ALA A 193 -22.58 9.73 -12.70
CA ALA A 193 -22.09 10.39 -11.48
C ALA A 193 -22.83 9.96 -10.20
N GLY A 194 -24.14 9.73 -10.26
CA GLY A 194 -24.95 9.28 -9.12
C GLY A 194 -24.49 7.94 -8.56
N MET A 195 -24.15 6.99 -9.42
CA MET A 195 -23.66 5.66 -9.00
C MET A 195 -22.33 5.72 -8.25
N LEU A 196 -21.48 6.70 -8.57
CA LEU A 196 -20.21 6.91 -7.86
C LEU A 196 -20.43 7.43 -6.43
N LYS A 197 -21.44 8.27 -6.21
CA LYS A 197 -21.76 8.77 -4.86
C LYS A 197 -22.18 7.65 -3.91
N ASP A 198 -22.91 6.66 -4.41
CA ASP A 198 -23.34 5.51 -3.62
C ASP A 198 -22.16 4.64 -3.16
N MET A 199 -21.07 4.61 -3.94
CA MET A 199 -19.87 3.85 -3.57
C MET A 199 -19.25 4.29 -2.25
N VAL A 200 -19.41 5.53 -1.81
CA VAL A 200 -18.94 5.99 -0.50
C VAL A 200 -19.59 5.17 0.62
N LYS A 201 -20.90 4.92 0.52
CA LYS A 201 -21.65 4.10 1.49
C LYS A 201 -21.27 2.63 1.40
N GLU A 202 -21.11 2.11 0.19
CA GLU A 202 -20.70 0.72 -0.05
C GLU A 202 -19.30 0.43 0.53
N VAL A 203 -18.34 1.31 0.27
CA VAL A 203 -16.96 1.18 0.79
C VAL A 203 -16.95 1.26 2.32
N ALA A 204 -17.71 2.22 2.89
CA ALA A 204 -17.86 2.30 4.34
C ALA A 204 -18.58 1.07 4.93
N GLY A 205 -19.52 0.48 4.21
CA GLY A 205 -20.16 -0.78 4.55
C GLY A 205 -19.17 -1.94 4.54
N ALA A 206 -18.42 -2.10 3.44
CA ALA A 206 -17.40 -3.13 3.31
C ALA A 206 -16.35 -3.05 4.45
N ALA A 207 -15.85 -1.84 4.77
CA ALA A 207 -14.89 -1.64 5.85
C ALA A 207 -15.44 -2.03 7.25
N ARG A 208 -16.75 -2.01 7.45
CA ARG A 208 -17.40 -2.51 8.69
C ARG A 208 -17.67 -4.01 8.67
N THR A 209 -17.89 -4.57 7.47
CA THR A 209 -18.27 -5.98 7.30
C THR A 209 -17.09 -6.91 7.44
N VAL A 210 -15.91 -6.52 6.93
CA VAL A 210 -14.70 -7.34 7.06
C VAL A 210 -14.28 -7.47 8.51
N SER A 211 -13.82 -8.66 8.89
CA SER A 211 -13.34 -8.93 10.25
C SER A 211 -12.03 -8.20 10.52
N TYR A 212 -11.20 -8.04 9.49
CA TYR A 212 -9.91 -7.36 9.46
C TYR A 212 -9.55 -6.90 8.04
N PRO A 213 -8.70 -5.84 7.87
CA PRO A 213 -8.33 -4.87 8.89
C PRO A 213 -9.48 -3.88 9.16
N ARG A 214 -9.53 -3.31 10.36
CA ARG A 214 -10.53 -2.28 10.70
C ARG A 214 -10.03 -0.90 10.30
N LEU A 215 -10.55 -0.40 9.19
CA LEU A 215 -10.12 0.87 8.58
C LEU A 215 -11.22 1.92 8.59
N THR A 216 -10.82 3.18 8.71
CA THR A 216 -11.72 4.34 8.67
C THR A 216 -11.47 5.14 7.40
N LEU A 217 -12.54 5.50 6.68
CA LEU A 217 -12.45 6.36 5.51
C LEU A 217 -12.10 7.79 5.90
N ASN A 218 -11.15 8.37 5.19
CA ASN A 218 -10.80 9.78 5.30
C ASN A 218 -11.78 10.63 4.49
N ARG A 219 -12.83 11.11 5.14
CA ARG A 219 -13.88 11.91 4.48
C ARG A 219 -13.36 13.22 3.91
N SER A 220 -12.35 13.84 4.52
CA SER A 220 -11.78 15.12 4.08
C SER A 220 -11.01 14.98 2.75
N LYS A 221 -10.53 13.79 2.42
CA LYS A 221 -9.84 13.47 1.16
C LYS A 221 -10.77 12.89 0.09
N THR A 222 -12.05 12.67 0.40
CA THR A 222 -13.01 12.22 -0.60
C THR A 222 -13.12 13.24 -1.72
N THR A 223 -12.77 12.86 -2.94
CA THR A 223 -12.74 13.77 -4.09
C THR A 223 -13.58 13.22 -5.23
N PHE A 224 -14.47 14.06 -5.74
CA PHE A 224 -15.27 13.77 -6.92
C PHE A 224 -14.81 14.67 -8.07
N VAL A 225 -14.32 14.05 -9.14
CA VAL A 225 -13.74 14.75 -10.31
C VAL A 225 -14.59 14.44 -11.53
N THR A 226 -15.02 15.47 -12.23
CA THR A 226 -15.77 15.35 -13.49
C THR A 226 -14.86 15.59 -14.71
N THR A 227 -15.41 15.41 -15.90
CA THR A 227 -14.71 15.70 -17.16
C THR A 227 -14.42 17.19 -17.39
N ALA A 228 -15.09 18.08 -16.64
CA ALA A 228 -14.84 19.52 -16.66
C ALA A 228 -13.55 19.92 -15.93
N THR A 229 -12.97 19.01 -15.13
CA THR A 229 -11.78 19.27 -14.34
C THR A 229 -10.68 18.28 -14.69
N ARG A 230 -9.44 18.63 -14.33
CA ARG A 230 -8.27 17.77 -14.59
C ARG A 230 -8.37 16.47 -13.80
N ARG A 231 -8.49 15.35 -14.51
CA ARG A 231 -8.57 14.02 -13.93
C ARG A 231 -7.15 13.46 -13.77
N ILE A 232 -6.77 13.12 -12.53
CA ILE A 232 -5.45 12.56 -12.21
C ILE A 232 -5.67 11.32 -11.34
N VAL A 233 -5.03 10.20 -11.67
CA VAL A 233 -4.99 8.97 -10.87
C VAL A 233 -3.52 8.60 -10.64
N THR A 234 -3.10 8.51 -9.39
CA THR A 234 -1.69 8.21 -9.00
C THR A 234 -0.63 9.04 -9.74
N GLY A 235 -0.94 10.32 -10.03
CA GLY A 235 -0.04 11.22 -10.75
C GLY A 235 -0.11 11.12 -12.28
N VAL A 236 -0.87 10.19 -12.83
CA VAL A 236 -1.14 10.04 -14.27
C VAL A 236 -2.35 10.89 -14.65
N VAL A 237 -2.23 11.74 -15.66
CA VAL A 237 -3.31 12.57 -16.20
C VAL A 237 -4.14 11.77 -17.19
N LEU A 238 -5.45 11.81 -17.03
CA LEU A 238 -6.42 11.18 -17.93
C LEU A 238 -7.12 12.27 -18.76
N SER A 239 -6.92 12.23 -20.08
CA SER A 239 -7.60 13.15 -20.99
C SER A 239 -9.06 12.73 -21.24
N ASN A 240 -9.87 13.64 -21.80
CA ASN A 240 -11.27 13.34 -22.10
C ASN A 240 -11.44 12.43 -23.34
N ASN A 241 -10.44 12.40 -24.22
CA ASN A 241 -10.39 11.48 -25.38
C ASN A 241 -9.78 10.10 -25.05
N GLY A 242 -9.59 9.78 -23.77
CA GLY A 242 -9.13 8.46 -23.32
C GLY A 242 -7.62 8.23 -23.35
N GLU A 243 -6.84 9.27 -23.61
CA GLU A 243 -5.38 9.18 -23.52
C GLU A 243 -4.90 9.32 -22.07
N VAL A 244 -3.73 8.74 -21.79
CA VAL A 244 -3.05 8.83 -20.51
C VAL A 244 -1.68 9.48 -20.68
N GLY A 245 -1.26 10.29 -19.72
CA GLY A 245 0.01 10.99 -19.83
C GLY A 245 0.51 11.59 -18.53
N ILE A 246 1.73 12.12 -18.57
CA ILE A 246 2.37 12.77 -17.41
C ILE A 246 1.91 14.21 -17.19
N GLY A 247 1.12 14.75 -18.14
CA GLY A 247 0.63 16.13 -18.13
C GLY A 247 1.65 17.15 -18.65
N HIS A 248 1.15 18.27 -19.16
CA HIS A 248 1.98 19.30 -19.83
C HIS A 248 3.11 19.85 -18.96
N GLN A 249 2.87 20.11 -17.69
CA GLN A 249 3.88 20.68 -16.79
C GLN A 249 5.08 19.73 -16.62
N ARG A 250 4.84 18.45 -16.34
CA ARG A 250 5.91 17.44 -16.25
C ARG A 250 6.60 17.24 -17.61
N LYS A 251 5.84 17.23 -18.70
CA LYS A 251 6.39 17.13 -20.05
C LYS A 251 7.37 18.26 -20.35
N ARG A 252 7.00 19.50 -20.01
CA ARG A 252 7.90 20.67 -20.16
C ARG A 252 9.16 20.57 -19.30
N ILE A 253 9.04 20.14 -18.04
CA ILE A 253 10.20 19.95 -17.16
C ILE A 253 11.15 18.90 -17.74
N ILE A 254 10.62 17.74 -18.18
CA ILE A 254 11.42 16.68 -18.81
C ILE A 254 12.09 17.18 -20.09
N SER A 255 11.35 17.83 -20.98
CA SER A 255 11.89 18.37 -22.23
C SER A 255 13.00 19.41 -21.96
N ALA A 256 12.83 20.29 -20.97
CA ALA A 256 13.85 21.23 -20.57
C ALA A 256 15.11 20.52 -20.02
N LYS A 257 14.93 19.51 -19.14
CA LYS A 257 16.06 18.74 -18.61
C LYS A 257 16.82 17.99 -19.69
N VAL A 258 16.12 17.36 -20.65
CA VAL A 258 16.74 16.69 -21.79
C VAL A 258 17.54 17.71 -22.62
N HIS A 259 16.93 18.85 -22.93
CA HIS A 259 17.59 19.91 -23.71
C HIS A 259 18.87 20.42 -23.02
N TYR A 260 18.82 20.71 -21.70
CA TYR A 260 20.01 21.16 -20.96
C TYR A 260 21.06 20.08 -20.82
N SER A 261 20.66 18.81 -20.71
CA SER A 261 21.59 17.68 -20.71
C SER A 261 22.32 17.52 -22.05
N THR A 262 21.61 17.65 -23.18
CA THR A 262 22.24 17.60 -24.53
C THR A 262 23.20 18.75 -24.77
N GLN A 263 23.07 19.86 -24.03
CA GLN A 263 24.00 21.00 -24.07
C GLN A 263 25.14 20.90 -23.03
N GLY A 264 25.25 19.78 -22.29
CA GLY A 264 26.26 19.60 -21.25
C GLY A 264 26.07 20.48 -20.01
N LYS A 265 24.88 21.10 -19.83
CA LYS A 265 24.58 22.03 -18.74
C LYS A 265 23.97 21.35 -17.50
N LEU A 266 23.69 20.05 -17.54
CA LEU A 266 23.19 19.24 -16.43
C LEU A 266 23.99 17.94 -16.35
N ASP A 267 24.41 17.57 -15.15
CA ASP A 267 25.00 16.26 -14.92
C ASP A 267 23.93 15.20 -14.61
N ILE A 268 24.35 13.92 -14.57
CA ILE A 268 23.46 12.75 -14.42
C ILE A 268 22.64 12.79 -13.13
N GLU A 269 23.16 13.36 -12.05
CA GLU A 269 22.41 13.45 -10.77
C GLU A 269 21.24 14.44 -10.86
N GLN A 270 21.41 15.53 -11.60
CA GLN A 270 20.38 16.55 -11.82
C GLN A 270 19.27 16.09 -12.77
N LEU A 271 19.49 14.99 -13.53
CA LEU A 271 18.49 14.37 -14.40
C LEU A 271 17.47 13.52 -13.64
N ARG A 272 17.74 13.11 -12.41
CA ARG A 272 16.79 12.36 -11.59
C ARG A 272 15.52 13.20 -11.34
N ILE A 273 14.35 12.62 -11.71
CA ILE A 273 13.01 13.25 -11.60
C ILE A 273 12.28 12.65 -10.41
#